data_14731f6ed707d99f5b7b1ec4cb5b8ddd
#
_entry.id   14731f6ed707d99f5b7b1ec4cb5b8ddd
#
_cell.length_a   1.000
_cell.length_b   1.000
_cell.length_c   1.000
_cell.angle_alpha   90.00
_cell.angle_beta   90.00
_cell.angle_gamma   90.00
#
_symmetry.space_group_name_H-M   'P 1'
#
loop_
_entity.id
_entity.type
_entity.pdbx_description
1 polymer ?
#
loop_
_entity_poly.entity_id
_entity_poly.type
_entity_poly.pdbx_seq_one_letter_code
_entity_poly.pdbx_strand_id
1 'polypeptide(L)'
;MLYPICIEKVSDGYVVSVPDVPGCFSAGDTLSEAMLNAKEAISFHIEGMLEEGEELPKSNPIEQYINQPEYKDFIVTVVDVDLSHLMGKAEKINITVPALLLHRIDQFIATHPEYKNRSNFLSQLATNRLLSA
;
A
#
# COMPACT_ATOMS: atom_id res chain seq x y z
N MET A 1 -2.29 2.41 2.25
CA MET A 1 -2.61 3.01 0.95
C MET A 1 -2.73 1.91 -0.08
N LEU A 2 -3.80 1.92 -0.89
CA LEU A 2 -4.07 0.88 -1.87
C LEU A 2 -3.44 1.20 -3.21
N TYR A 3 -2.68 0.25 -3.76
CA TYR A 3 -2.10 0.37 -5.09
C TYR A 3 -2.61 -0.73 -6.00
N PRO A 4 -3.13 -0.40 -7.18
CA PRO A 4 -3.45 -1.39 -8.20
C PRO A 4 -2.18 -2.10 -8.66
N ILE A 5 -2.26 -3.41 -8.81
CA ILE A 5 -1.21 -4.24 -9.38
C ILE A 5 -1.78 -5.09 -10.50
N CYS A 6 -0.96 -5.33 -11.51
CA CYS A 6 -1.32 -6.13 -12.67
C CYS A 6 -0.40 -7.35 -12.72
N ILE A 7 -0.99 -8.54 -12.59
CA ILE A 7 -0.26 -9.79 -12.45
C ILE A 7 -0.43 -10.62 -13.71
N GLU A 8 0.69 -10.94 -14.36
CA GLU A 8 0.72 -11.82 -15.52
C GLU A 8 1.26 -13.19 -15.11
N LYS A 9 0.52 -14.25 -15.45
CA LYS A 9 1.01 -15.61 -15.26
C LYS A 9 2.00 -15.94 -16.38
N VAL A 10 3.18 -16.39 -16.00
CA VAL A 10 4.23 -16.82 -16.92
C VAL A 10 4.54 -18.30 -16.70
N SER A 11 5.41 -18.90 -17.52
CA SER A 11 5.66 -20.34 -17.52
C SER A 11 6.13 -20.89 -16.15
N ASP A 12 6.87 -20.11 -15.37
CA ASP A 12 7.48 -20.51 -14.12
C ASP A 12 7.08 -19.64 -12.92
N GLY A 13 5.93 -18.98 -12.99
CA GLY A 13 5.45 -18.17 -11.88
C GLY A 13 4.57 -17.01 -12.33
N TYR A 14 4.74 -15.87 -11.64
CA TYR A 14 3.95 -14.66 -11.85
C TYR A 14 4.85 -13.45 -11.89
N VAL A 15 4.55 -12.52 -12.80
CA VAL A 15 5.23 -11.23 -12.90
C VAL A 15 4.23 -10.13 -12.58
N VAL A 16 4.63 -9.17 -11.76
CA VAL A 16 3.79 -8.08 -11.32
C VAL A 16 4.33 -6.76 -11.84
N SER A 17 3.45 -5.95 -12.39
CA SER A 17 3.71 -4.54 -12.67
C SER A 17 2.81 -3.65 -11.81
N VAL A 18 3.33 -2.49 -11.42
CA VAL A 18 2.60 -1.52 -10.61
C VAL A 18 2.44 -0.25 -11.45
N PRO A 19 1.26 -0.10 -12.12
CA PRO A 19 1.11 0.98 -13.11
C PRO A 19 1.25 2.38 -12.52
N ASP A 20 0.82 2.60 -11.27
CA ASP A 20 0.89 3.91 -10.63
C ASP A 20 2.29 4.26 -10.10
N VAL A 21 3.20 3.29 -10.05
CA VAL A 21 4.58 3.48 -9.60
C VAL A 21 5.51 3.09 -10.75
N PRO A 22 5.82 4.02 -11.66
CA PRO A 22 6.63 3.71 -12.84
C PRO A 22 7.98 3.09 -12.49
N GLY A 23 8.33 2.01 -13.18
CA GLY A 23 9.58 1.28 -12.94
C GLY A 23 9.51 0.28 -11.78
N CYS A 24 8.36 0.15 -11.12
CA CYS A 24 8.17 -0.81 -10.04
C CYS A 24 7.63 -2.13 -10.58
N PHE A 25 8.42 -3.19 -10.46
CA PHE A 25 8.08 -4.53 -10.89
C PHE A 25 8.43 -5.54 -9.81
N SER A 26 7.73 -6.67 -9.82
CA SER A 26 8.00 -7.76 -8.89
C SER A 26 7.65 -9.10 -9.54
N ALA A 27 7.91 -10.19 -8.83
CA ALA A 27 7.63 -11.55 -9.30
C ALA A 27 7.52 -12.49 -8.11
N GLY A 28 6.98 -13.67 -8.35
CA GLY A 28 6.91 -14.74 -7.37
C GLY A 28 6.57 -16.06 -8.03
N ASP A 29 6.88 -17.16 -7.36
CA ASP A 29 6.56 -18.50 -7.85
C ASP A 29 5.08 -18.83 -7.68
N THR A 30 4.45 -18.27 -6.66
CA THR A 30 3.02 -18.38 -6.39
C THR A 30 2.37 -17.02 -6.45
N LEU A 31 1.06 -16.99 -6.59
CA LEU A 31 0.29 -15.74 -6.61
C LEU A 31 0.45 -14.97 -5.29
N SER A 32 0.38 -15.66 -4.15
CA SER A 32 0.56 -15.05 -2.83
C SER A 32 1.94 -14.45 -2.67
N GLU A 33 2.98 -15.17 -3.09
CA GLU A 33 4.36 -14.68 -3.05
C GLU A 33 4.55 -13.45 -3.94
N ALA A 34 3.99 -13.47 -5.15
CA ALA A 34 4.06 -12.35 -6.07
C ALA A 34 3.41 -11.09 -5.47
N MET A 35 2.28 -11.24 -4.79
CA MET A 35 1.58 -10.14 -4.15
C MET A 35 2.36 -9.57 -2.95
N LEU A 36 2.94 -10.43 -2.12
CA LEU A 36 3.79 -10.00 -0.99
C LEU A 36 5.04 -9.28 -1.49
N ASN A 37 5.68 -9.82 -2.51
CA ASN A 37 6.86 -9.20 -3.11
C ASN A 37 6.53 -7.87 -3.75
N ALA A 38 5.34 -7.72 -4.33
CA ALA A 38 4.87 -6.45 -4.88
C ALA A 38 4.72 -5.39 -3.78
N LYS A 39 4.20 -5.74 -2.61
CA LYS A 39 4.11 -4.81 -1.47
C LYS A 39 5.49 -4.31 -1.05
N GLU A 40 6.46 -5.20 -0.94
CA GLU A 40 7.83 -4.85 -0.60
C GLU A 40 8.47 -3.97 -1.68
N ALA A 41 8.26 -4.30 -2.95
CA ALA A 41 8.78 -3.52 -4.06
C ALA A 41 8.22 -2.10 -4.09
N ILE A 42 6.92 -1.94 -3.85
CA ILE A 42 6.28 -0.62 -3.77
C ILE A 42 6.87 0.19 -2.61
N SER A 43 6.96 -0.41 -1.43
CA SER A 43 7.50 0.26 -0.23
C SER A 43 8.96 0.71 -0.47
N PHE A 44 9.77 -0.16 -1.02
CA PHE A 44 11.18 0.14 -1.33
C PHE A 44 11.30 1.26 -2.38
N HIS A 45 10.50 1.21 -3.42
CA HIS A 45 10.51 2.21 -4.49
C HIS A 45 10.12 3.59 -3.97
N ILE A 46 9.06 3.65 -3.17
CA ILE A 46 8.58 4.90 -2.57
C ILE A 46 9.59 5.45 -1.56
N GLU A 47 10.23 4.60 -0.77
CA GLU A 47 11.31 5.01 0.13
C GLU A 47 12.43 5.73 -0.64
N GLY A 48 12.86 5.16 -1.77
CA GLY A 48 13.85 5.79 -2.63
C GLY A 48 13.41 7.15 -3.17
N MET A 49 12.15 7.26 -3.58
CA MET A 49 11.59 8.52 -4.06
C MET A 49 11.58 9.60 -2.95
N LEU A 50 11.21 9.23 -1.74
CA LEU A 50 11.21 10.15 -0.59
C LEU A 50 12.62 10.63 -0.25
N GLU A 51 13.61 9.74 -0.30
CA GLU A 51 15.02 10.09 -0.06
C GLU A 51 15.55 11.10 -1.08
N GLU A 52 15.09 11.01 -2.32
CA GLU A 52 15.48 11.92 -3.39
C GLU A 52 14.63 13.18 -3.48
N GLY A 53 13.66 13.32 -2.59
CA GLY A 53 12.76 14.48 -2.56
C GLY A 53 11.77 14.52 -3.73
N GLU A 54 11.55 13.39 -4.38
CA GLU A 54 10.60 13.29 -5.48
C GLU A 54 9.15 13.33 -4.98
N GLU A 55 8.26 13.81 -5.84
CA GLU A 55 6.84 13.79 -5.58
C GLU A 55 6.31 12.35 -5.68
N LEU A 56 5.51 11.94 -4.68
CA LEU A 56 4.94 10.60 -4.69
C LEU A 56 3.85 10.45 -5.76
N PRO A 57 3.83 9.30 -6.46
CA PRO A 57 2.80 9.04 -7.45
C PRO A 57 1.43 8.86 -6.78
N LYS A 58 0.39 9.37 -7.42
CA LYS A 58 -0.98 9.18 -6.95
C LYS A 58 -1.45 7.78 -7.29
N SER A 59 -2.16 7.15 -6.35
CA SER A 59 -2.85 5.89 -6.61
C SER A 59 -4.16 6.16 -7.35
N ASN A 60 -4.34 5.54 -8.51
CA ASN A 60 -5.55 5.65 -9.31
C ASN A 60 -6.53 4.52 -8.96
N PRO A 61 -7.84 4.69 -9.25
CA PRO A 61 -8.80 3.61 -9.07
C PRO A 61 -8.46 2.38 -9.94
N ILE A 62 -8.69 1.19 -9.39
CA ILE A 62 -8.44 -0.07 -10.11
C ILE A 62 -9.22 -0.16 -11.42
N GLU A 63 -10.41 0.43 -11.48
CA GLU A 63 -11.27 0.45 -12.65
C GLU A 63 -10.56 1.04 -13.88
N GLN A 64 -9.62 1.94 -13.66
CA GLN A 64 -8.83 2.53 -14.74
C GLN A 64 -8.00 1.48 -15.49
N TYR A 65 -7.59 0.41 -14.80
CA TYR A 65 -6.71 -0.61 -15.37
C TYR A 65 -7.44 -1.87 -15.82
N ILE A 66 -8.54 -2.24 -15.16
CA ILE A 66 -9.31 -3.45 -15.46
C ILE A 66 -9.75 -3.50 -16.93
N ASN A 67 -10.13 -2.35 -17.50
CA ASN A 67 -10.68 -2.26 -18.84
C ASN A 67 -9.64 -1.93 -19.92
N GLN A 68 -8.37 -1.81 -19.55
CA GLN A 68 -7.31 -1.53 -20.55
C GLN A 68 -6.96 -2.80 -21.35
N PRO A 69 -6.88 -2.72 -22.70
CA PRO A 69 -6.58 -3.87 -23.54
C PRO A 69 -5.25 -4.56 -23.19
N GLU A 70 -4.26 -3.81 -22.74
CA GLU A 70 -2.94 -4.35 -22.37
C GLU A 70 -2.98 -5.28 -21.16
N TYR A 71 -4.01 -5.15 -20.29
CA TYR A 71 -4.18 -6.00 -19.11
C TYR A 71 -5.32 -7.01 -19.23
N LYS A 72 -5.76 -7.29 -20.47
CA LYS A 72 -6.90 -8.17 -20.74
C LYS A 72 -6.78 -9.55 -20.08
N ASP A 73 -5.61 -10.15 -20.14
CA ASP A 73 -5.35 -11.50 -19.61
C ASP A 73 -4.63 -11.48 -18.26
N PHE A 74 -4.51 -10.30 -17.66
CA PHE A 74 -3.85 -10.12 -16.37
C PHE A 74 -4.86 -10.23 -15.24
N ILE A 75 -4.35 -10.64 -14.06
CA ILE A 75 -5.09 -10.49 -12.81
C ILE A 75 -4.84 -9.07 -12.33
N VAL A 76 -5.88 -8.26 -12.28
CA VAL A 76 -5.79 -6.89 -11.77
C VAL A 76 -6.42 -6.84 -10.38
N THR A 77 -5.64 -6.47 -9.39
CA THR A 77 -6.08 -6.37 -7.99
C THR A 77 -5.39 -5.20 -7.30
N VAL A 78 -5.66 -5.04 -6.02
CA VAL A 78 -5.00 -4.01 -5.20
C VAL A 78 -4.24 -4.65 -4.06
N VAL A 79 -3.17 -4.00 -3.65
CA VAL A 79 -2.44 -4.34 -2.42
C VAL A 79 -2.44 -3.14 -1.50
N ASP A 80 -2.57 -3.39 -0.20
CA ASP A 80 -2.49 -2.35 0.82
C ASP A 80 -1.05 -2.27 1.33
N VAL A 81 -0.45 -1.10 1.18
CA VAL A 81 0.93 -0.84 1.59
C VAL A 81 0.93 0.20 2.70
N ASP A 82 1.52 -0.17 3.85
CA ASP A 82 1.73 0.78 4.94
C ASP A 82 2.96 1.63 4.63
N LEU A 83 2.76 2.91 4.39
CA LEU A 83 3.82 3.88 4.13
C LEU A 83 4.18 4.71 5.36
N SER A 84 3.48 4.53 6.48
CA SER A 84 3.66 5.37 7.66
C SER A 84 5.08 5.26 8.24
N HIS A 85 5.69 4.08 8.16
CA HIS A 85 7.07 3.87 8.66
C HIS A 85 8.12 4.59 7.81
N LEU A 86 7.78 5.08 6.63
CA LEU A 86 8.68 5.83 5.75
C LEU A 86 8.63 7.33 6.04
N MET A 87 7.74 7.78 6.92
CA MET A 87 7.50 9.20 7.19
C MET A 87 8.44 9.79 8.25
N GLY A 88 9.48 9.06 8.61
CA GLY A 88 10.51 9.52 9.54
C GLY A 88 10.49 8.80 10.87
N LYS A 89 11.40 9.22 11.77
CA LYS A 89 11.53 8.63 13.09
C LYS A 89 10.32 8.98 13.97
N ALA A 90 9.80 7.99 14.69
CA ALA A 90 8.65 8.19 15.56
C ALA A 90 8.99 9.11 16.76
N GLU A 91 8.09 10.03 17.05
CA GLU A 91 8.15 10.91 18.23
C GLU A 91 6.92 10.66 19.10
N LYS A 92 7.11 10.65 20.41
CA LYS A 92 5.99 10.58 21.35
C LYS A 92 5.28 11.92 21.46
N ILE A 93 3.97 11.92 21.24
CA ILE A 93 3.12 13.08 21.43
C ILE A 93 1.92 12.70 22.29
N ASN A 94 1.37 13.68 23.00
CA ASN A 94 0.10 13.53 23.70
C ASN A 94 -1.00 14.17 22.87
N ILE A 95 -2.06 13.41 22.60
CA ILE A 95 -3.22 13.92 21.87
C ILE A 95 -4.50 13.61 22.67
N THR A 96 -5.51 14.44 22.47
CA THR A 96 -6.83 14.25 23.05
C THR A 96 -7.75 13.68 21.98
N VAL A 97 -8.37 12.53 22.27
CA VAL A 97 -9.28 11.85 21.36
C VAL A 97 -10.64 11.67 22.08
N PRO A 98 -11.76 11.94 21.40
CA PRO A 98 -13.08 11.68 22.02
C PRO A 98 -13.21 10.25 22.50
N ALA A 99 -13.79 10.06 23.70
CA ALA A 99 -13.83 8.75 24.36
C ALA A 99 -14.53 7.68 23.51
N LEU A 100 -15.65 8.02 22.88
CA LEU A 100 -16.36 7.06 22.02
C LEU A 100 -15.54 6.67 20.78
N LEU A 101 -14.85 7.63 20.18
CA LEU A 101 -13.98 7.35 19.04
C LEU A 101 -12.84 6.40 19.44
N LEU A 102 -12.22 6.66 20.58
CA LEU A 102 -11.14 5.80 21.09
C LEU A 102 -11.62 4.37 21.33
N HIS A 103 -12.80 4.21 21.92
CA HIS A 103 -13.41 2.90 22.13
C HIS A 103 -13.65 2.18 20.80
N ARG A 104 -14.16 2.87 19.80
CA ARG A 104 -14.38 2.30 18.46
C ARG A 104 -13.09 1.92 17.76
N ILE A 105 -12.04 2.71 17.94
CA ILE A 105 -10.70 2.38 17.41
C ILE A 105 -10.21 1.07 18.03
N ASP A 106 -10.31 0.93 19.34
CA ASP A 106 -9.86 -0.28 20.03
C ASP A 106 -10.63 -1.52 19.58
N GLN A 107 -11.93 -1.42 19.39
CA GLN A 107 -12.74 -2.51 18.86
C GLN A 107 -12.37 -2.88 17.44
N PHE A 108 -12.10 -1.89 16.59
CA PHE A 108 -11.71 -2.10 15.21
C PHE A 108 -10.35 -2.80 15.11
N ILE A 109 -9.36 -2.33 15.87
CA ILE A 109 -8.00 -2.91 15.89
C ILE A 109 -8.06 -4.38 16.35
N ALA A 110 -8.92 -4.71 17.30
CA ALA A 110 -9.04 -6.08 17.81
C ALA A 110 -9.42 -7.10 16.72
N THR A 111 -10.10 -6.67 15.67
CA THR A 111 -10.56 -7.53 14.56
C THR A 111 -9.82 -7.29 13.24
N HIS A 112 -8.86 -6.36 13.22
CA HIS A 112 -8.10 -6.01 12.02
C HIS A 112 -6.60 -6.07 12.31
N PRO A 113 -5.97 -7.26 12.14
CA PRO A 113 -4.58 -7.48 12.53
C PRO A 113 -3.54 -6.67 11.74
N GLU A 114 -3.93 -6.06 10.63
CA GLU A 114 -3.09 -5.12 9.88
C GLU A 114 -2.73 -3.86 10.69
N TYR A 115 -3.51 -3.54 11.72
CA TYR A 115 -3.23 -2.46 12.66
C TYR A 115 -2.72 -3.02 13.97
N LYS A 116 -1.48 -2.70 14.33
CA LYS A 116 -0.83 -3.26 15.51
C LYS A 116 -1.34 -2.67 16.82
N ASN A 117 -1.65 -1.38 16.81
CA ASN A 117 -2.08 -0.63 17.98
C ASN A 117 -2.69 0.71 17.57
N ARG A 118 -3.09 1.52 18.55
CA ARG A 118 -3.67 2.86 18.31
C ARG A 118 -2.74 3.75 17.50
N SER A 119 -1.46 3.80 17.84
CA SER A 119 -0.47 4.65 17.17
C SER A 119 -0.31 4.24 15.71
N ASN A 120 -0.24 2.95 15.44
CA ASN A 120 -0.13 2.44 14.07
C ASN A 120 -1.39 2.75 13.26
N PHE A 121 -2.57 2.56 13.83
CA PHE A 121 -3.85 2.88 13.19
C PHE A 121 -3.91 4.36 12.80
N LEU A 122 -3.63 5.25 13.74
CA LEU A 122 -3.67 6.69 13.48
C LEU A 122 -2.62 7.14 12.47
N SER A 123 -1.41 6.57 12.56
CA SER A 123 -0.32 6.88 11.62
C SER A 123 -0.64 6.43 10.19
N GLN A 124 -1.21 5.25 10.03
CA GLN A 124 -1.62 4.77 8.70
C GLN A 124 -2.72 5.64 8.11
N LEU A 125 -3.75 5.97 8.88
CA LEU A 125 -4.85 6.81 8.40
C LEU A 125 -4.37 8.21 8.03
N ALA A 126 -3.54 8.84 8.87
CA ALA A 126 -2.99 10.15 8.60
C ALA A 126 -2.12 10.14 7.34
N THR A 127 -1.25 9.13 7.22
CA THR A 127 -0.37 8.96 6.06
C THR A 127 -1.20 8.81 4.77
N ASN A 128 -2.20 7.94 4.79
CA ASN A 128 -3.07 7.72 3.64
C ASN A 128 -3.81 8.98 3.23
N ARG A 129 -4.33 9.73 4.20
CA ARG A 129 -5.06 10.97 3.92
C ARG A 129 -4.15 12.05 3.32
N LEU A 130 -2.94 12.20 3.86
CA LEU A 130 -2.00 13.22 3.40
C LEU A 130 -1.44 12.90 2.01
N LEU A 131 -1.19 11.62 1.71
CA LEU A 131 -0.61 11.21 0.43
C LEU A 131 -1.64 11.04 -0.68
N SER A 132 -2.92 10.94 -0.36
CA SER A 132 -4.00 10.72 -1.34
C SER A 132 -4.65 12.00 -1.84
N ALA A 133 -4.19 13.14 -1.41
CA ALA A 133 -4.81 14.43 -1.74
C ALA A 133 -4.73 14.81 -3.22
#